data_fedf92c21116b480b3caa4d1d99d4bc2
#
_entry.id   fedf92c21116b480b3caa4d1d99d4bc2
#
_cell.length_a   1.000
_cell.length_b   1.000
_cell.length_c   1.000
_cell.angle_alpha   90.00
_cell.angle_beta   90.00
_cell.angle_gamma   90.00
#
_symmetry.space_group_name_H-M   'P 1'
#
loop_
_entity.id
_entity.type
_entity.pdbx_description
1 polymer ?
#
loop_
_entity_poly.entity_id
_entity_poly.type
_entity_poly.pdbx_seq_one_letter_code
_entity_poly.pdbx_strand_id
1 'polypeptide(L)'
;ESCWVNDFNNAYNEPYMRMYFSHPGYDDYPVVGVSWEQATAFCVWRTNLFKESLNFPSGQALEPFRLPTEGEWEYAARTGKNENKYPWAGDELVSGKGCFLGNFKPGKGNYTEDGHLITSRVGSFAPNEFGL
;
A
#
# COMPACT_ATOMS: atom_id res chain seq x y z
N GLU A 1 -13.50 4.46 -9.73
CA GLU A 1 -14.39 3.30 -9.97
C GLU A 1 -14.20 2.67 -11.35
N SER A 2 -14.01 3.47 -12.43
CA SER A 2 -13.86 2.94 -13.79
C SER A 2 -12.64 2.02 -13.98
N CYS A 3 -11.55 2.24 -13.27
CA CYS A 3 -10.34 1.40 -13.36
C CYS A 3 -10.63 -0.02 -12.87
N TRP A 4 -11.35 -0.16 -11.75
CA TRP A 4 -11.77 -1.46 -11.24
C TRP A 4 -12.66 -2.21 -12.23
N VAL A 5 -13.60 -1.49 -12.86
CA VAL A 5 -14.52 -2.10 -13.83
C VAL A 5 -13.77 -2.68 -15.02
N ASN A 6 -12.72 -2.01 -15.49
CA ASN A 6 -11.94 -2.46 -16.62
C ASN A 6 -11.04 -3.66 -16.28
N ASP A 7 -10.48 -3.69 -15.08
CA ASP A 7 -9.50 -4.69 -14.68
C ASP A 7 -10.11 -5.96 -14.07
N PHE A 8 -11.31 -5.85 -13.47
CA PHE A 8 -11.97 -6.94 -12.73
C PHE A 8 -13.41 -7.24 -13.20
N ASN A 9 -13.69 -7.05 -14.45
CA ASN A 9 -15.03 -6.95 -15.04
C ASN A 9 -15.79 -8.28 -15.19
N ASN A 10 -15.57 -9.33 -14.45
CA ASN A 10 -16.17 -10.62 -14.83
C ASN A 10 -17.00 -11.34 -13.79
N ALA A 11 -17.22 -10.81 -12.62
CA ALA A 11 -18.07 -11.45 -11.64
C ALA A 11 -19.43 -10.72 -11.49
N TYR A 12 -20.50 -11.44 -11.74
CA TYR A 12 -21.85 -10.97 -11.46
C TYR A 12 -21.97 -10.62 -9.96
N ASN A 13 -22.34 -9.39 -9.67
CA ASN A 13 -22.49 -8.90 -8.29
C ASN A 13 -21.19 -8.76 -7.49
N GLU A 14 -20.08 -8.37 -8.12
CA GLU A 14 -18.77 -8.22 -7.50
C GLU A 14 -18.82 -7.29 -6.26
N PRO A 15 -18.78 -7.83 -5.03
CA PRO A 15 -18.88 -7.03 -3.82
C PRO A 15 -17.70 -6.08 -3.64
N TYR A 16 -16.52 -6.44 -4.12
CA TYR A 16 -15.33 -5.60 -4.07
C TYR A 16 -15.52 -4.31 -4.88
N MET A 17 -16.05 -4.42 -6.09
CA MET A 17 -16.28 -3.26 -6.95
C MET A 17 -17.32 -2.30 -6.37
N ARG A 18 -18.39 -2.83 -5.78
CA ARG A 18 -19.51 -2.03 -5.29
C ARG A 18 -19.28 -1.45 -3.89
N MET A 19 -18.55 -2.16 -3.04
CA MET A 19 -18.46 -1.86 -1.62
C MET A 19 -17.08 -1.41 -1.17
N TYR A 20 -16.03 -1.60 -1.96
CA TYR A 20 -14.66 -1.31 -1.55
C TYR A 20 -14.44 0.13 -1.07
N PHE A 21 -15.10 1.10 -1.70
CA PHE A 21 -14.98 2.51 -1.34
C PHE A 21 -16.09 3.03 -0.42
N SER A 22 -17.06 2.21 -0.08
CA SER A 22 -18.25 2.67 0.66
C SER A 22 -18.55 1.87 1.92
N HIS A 23 -18.00 0.67 2.05
CA HIS A 23 -18.29 -0.18 3.20
C HIS A 23 -17.19 -0.07 4.27
N PRO A 24 -17.53 0.19 5.54
CA PRO A 24 -16.55 0.37 6.64
C PRO A 24 -15.57 -0.80 6.83
N GLY A 25 -15.93 -2.00 6.37
CA GLY A 25 -15.05 -3.17 6.39
C GLY A 25 -13.77 -3.00 5.59
N TYR A 26 -13.71 -2.02 4.67
CA TYR A 26 -12.55 -1.71 3.83
C TYR A 26 -11.82 -0.42 4.21
N ASP A 27 -12.18 0.22 5.33
CA ASP A 27 -11.54 1.48 5.75
C ASP A 27 -10.03 1.35 5.97
N ASP A 28 -9.58 0.16 6.39
CA ASP A 28 -8.15 -0.15 6.61
C ASP A 28 -7.48 -0.78 5.37
N TYR A 29 -8.15 -0.80 4.23
CA TYR A 29 -7.56 -1.34 2.98
C TYR A 29 -6.90 -0.23 2.15
N PRO A 30 -5.88 -0.56 1.35
CA PRO A 30 -5.20 0.44 0.53
C PRO A 30 -6.16 1.05 -0.50
N VAL A 31 -6.04 2.34 -0.77
CA VAL A 31 -6.76 2.96 -1.88
C VAL A 31 -6.25 2.39 -3.20
N VAL A 32 -7.17 2.12 -4.12
CA VAL A 32 -6.90 1.55 -5.44
C VAL A 32 -7.52 2.40 -6.55
N GLY A 33 -7.07 2.22 -7.78
CA GLY A 33 -7.62 2.94 -8.94
C GLY A 33 -7.31 4.44 -8.94
N VAL A 34 -6.21 4.86 -8.33
CA VAL A 34 -5.73 6.25 -8.33
C VAL A 34 -4.60 6.43 -9.33
N SER A 35 -4.62 7.54 -10.09
CA SER A 35 -3.52 7.89 -10.97
C SER A 35 -2.35 8.54 -10.18
N TRP A 36 -1.20 8.63 -10.83
CA TRP A 36 -0.04 9.34 -10.27
C TRP A 36 -0.35 10.80 -9.97
N GLU A 37 -1.08 11.46 -10.86
CA GLU A 37 -1.51 12.85 -10.70
C GLU A 37 -2.44 13.02 -9.49
N GLN A 38 -3.36 12.08 -9.30
CA GLN A 38 -4.26 12.08 -8.13
C GLN A 38 -3.49 11.86 -6.82
N ALA A 39 -2.55 10.93 -6.81
CA ALA A 39 -1.69 10.71 -5.65
C ALA A 39 -0.82 11.93 -5.33
N THR A 40 -0.29 12.60 -6.37
CA THR A 40 0.47 13.85 -6.21
C THR A 40 -0.41 14.98 -5.68
N ALA A 41 -1.63 15.13 -6.20
CA ALA A 41 -2.58 16.13 -5.70
C ALA A 41 -2.96 15.87 -4.23
N PHE A 42 -3.10 14.61 -3.83
CA PHE A 42 -3.30 14.24 -2.43
C PHE A 42 -2.14 14.69 -1.53
N CYS A 43 -0.90 14.55 -1.99
CA CYS A 43 0.28 15.01 -1.24
C CYS A 43 0.23 16.54 -1.01
N VAL A 44 -0.17 17.31 -2.01
CA VAL A 44 -0.36 18.77 -1.89
C VAL A 44 -1.46 19.09 -0.89
N TRP A 45 -2.61 18.47 -1.02
CA TRP A 45 -3.73 18.63 -0.09
C TRP A 45 -3.32 18.29 1.36
N ARG A 46 -2.66 17.17 1.56
CA ARG A 46 -2.17 16.75 2.89
C ARG A 46 -1.17 17.73 3.49
N THR A 47 -0.30 18.31 2.66
CA THR A 47 0.64 19.37 3.10
C THR A 47 -0.10 20.58 3.65
N ASN A 48 -1.13 21.06 2.93
CA ASN A 48 -1.92 22.19 3.33
C ASN A 48 -2.72 21.92 4.62
N LEU A 49 -3.38 20.77 4.67
CA LEU A 49 -4.12 20.33 5.86
C LEU A 49 -3.22 20.25 7.10
N PHE A 50 -2.00 19.74 6.93
CA PHE A 50 -1.03 19.64 8.03
C PHE A 50 -0.59 21.02 8.52
N LYS A 51 -0.36 21.98 7.61
CA LYS A 51 -0.03 23.38 7.97
C LYS A 51 -1.16 24.02 8.75
N GLU A 52 -2.39 23.85 8.34
CA GLU A 52 -3.59 24.38 8.98
C GLU A 52 -3.80 23.78 10.38
N SER A 53 -3.70 22.44 10.50
CA SER A 53 -3.98 21.72 11.74
C SER A 53 -3.00 22.04 12.88
N LEU A 54 -1.74 22.33 12.55
CA LEU A 54 -0.70 22.65 13.55
C LEU A 54 -0.55 24.15 13.82
N ASN A 55 -1.38 25.03 13.23
CA ASN A 55 -1.15 26.47 13.25
C ASN A 55 0.32 26.80 12.96
N PHE A 56 0.86 26.21 11.90
CA PHE A 56 2.29 26.22 11.60
C PHE A 56 2.80 27.66 11.53
N PRO A 57 3.84 28.03 12.28
CA PRO A 57 4.27 29.42 12.37
C PRO A 57 4.60 29.98 10.99
N SER A 58 4.09 31.18 10.70
CA SER A 58 4.43 31.89 9.47
C SER A 58 5.94 32.08 9.38
N GLY A 59 6.57 31.54 8.33
CA GLY A 59 8.02 31.66 8.10
C GLY A 59 8.85 30.42 8.43
N GLN A 60 8.29 29.37 9.02
CA GLN A 60 8.97 28.09 9.08
C GLN A 60 8.76 27.31 7.78
N ALA A 61 9.83 26.73 7.23
CA ALA A 61 9.77 25.86 6.07
C ALA A 61 9.30 24.46 6.53
N LEU A 62 8.14 24.04 6.04
CA LEU A 62 7.70 22.65 6.13
C LEU A 62 8.03 21.98 4.80
N GLU A 63 8.82 20.92 4.86
CA GLU A 63 8.99 20.06 3.69
C GLU A 63 7.63 19.48 3.25
N PRO A 64 7.22 19.70 2.00
CA PRO A 64 5.92 19.22 1.54
C PRO A 64 5.87 17.70 1.46
N PHE A 65 4.72 17.13 1.75
CA PHE A 65 4.47 15.73 1.41
C PHE A 65 4.59 15.56 -0.09
N ARG A 66 5.25 14.50 -0.52
CA ARG A 66 5.41 14.10 -1.91
C ARG A 66 5.48 12.59 -2.03
N LEU A 67 5.30 12.09 -3.23
CA LEU A 67 5.62 10.69 -3.51
C LEU A 67 7.13 10.47 -3.40
N PRO A 68 7.57 9.32 -2.90
CA PRO A 68 8.97 8.97 -2.85
C PRO A 68 9.53 8.79 -4.27
N THR A 69 10.81 9.04 -4.44
CA THR A 69 11.55 8.58 -5.62
C THR A 69 11.72 7.05 -5.56
N GLU A 70 12.06 6.44 -6.69
CA GLU A 70 12.34 5.00 -6.75
C GLU A 70 13.42 4.58 -5.72
N GLY A 71 14.52 5.32 -5.64
CA GLY A 71 15.59 5.03 -4.68
C GLY A 71 15.17 5.16 -3.22
N GLU A 72 14.35 6.15 -2.88
CA GLU A 72 13.80 6.31 -1.53
C GLU A 72 12.84 5.15 -1.19
N TRP A 73 12.01 4.76 -2.15
CA TRP A 73 11.09 3.65 -1.97
C TRP A 73 11.84 2.32 -1.77
N GLU A 74 12.84 2.02 -2.63
CA GLU A 74 13.67 0.82 -2.48
C GLU A 74 14.45 0.82 -1.17
N TYR A 75 15.05 1.95 -0.80
CA TYR A 75 15.76 2.10 0.46
C TYR A 75 14.87 1.80 1.66
N ALA A 76 13.66 2.34 1.66
CA ALA A 76 12.67 2.11 2.71
C ALA A 76 12.19 0.64 2.74
N ALA A 77 11.91 0.06 1.58
CA ALA A 77 11.45 -1.32 1.47
C ALA A 77 12.52 -2.32 1.92
N ARG A 78 13.79 -2.10 1.53
CA ARG A 78 14.92 -2.99 1.84
C ARG A 78 15.64 -2.63 3.14
N THR A 79 15.12 -1.69 3.92
CA THR A 79 15.76 -1.23 5.18
C THR A 79 17.20 -0.74 5.01
N GLY A 80 17.50 -0.11 3.86
CA GLY A 80 18.85 0.36 3.53
C GLY A 80 19.86 -0.74 3.17
N LYS A 81 19.44 -1.99 3.06
CA LYS A 81 20.30 -3.16 2.76
C LYS A 81 20.11 -3.56 1.31
N ASN A 82 21.07 -3.25 0.47
CA ASN A 82 21.01 -3.56 -0.97
C ASN A 82 21.03 -5.07 -1.28
N GLU A 83 21.57 -5.87 -0.37
CA GLU A 83 21.64 -7.34 -0.48
C GLU A 83 20.28 -8.02 -0.22
N ASN A 84 19.34 -7.36 0.43
CA ASN A 84 18.03 -7.93 0.69
C ASN A 84 17.24 -8.07 -0.61
N LYS A 85 16.76 -9.28 -0.89
CA LYS A 85 15.90 -9.56 -2.03
C LYS A 85 14.46 -9.09 -1.80
N TYR A 86 14.02 -9.19 -0.55
CA TYR A 86 12.67 -8.84 -0.09
C TYR A 86 12.71 -7.80 1.03
N PRO A 87 11.58 -7.20 1.39
CA PRO A 87 11.48 -6.27 2.54
C PRO A 87 11.84 -6.90 3.89
N TRP A 88 11.81 -8.20 3.99
CA TRP A 88 12.19 -8.97 5.18
C TRP A 88 13.57 -9.63 5.02
N ALA A 89 14.11 -10.12 6.11
CA ALA A 89 15.39 -10.85 6.10
C ALA A 89 15.24 -12.24 5.49
N GLY A 90 16.23 -12.63 4.67
CA GLY A 90 16.27 -13.93 4.01
C GLY A 90 15.55 -13.95 2.66
N ASP A 91 15.62 -15.10 1.98
CA ASP A 91 15.12 -15.31 0.62
C ASP A 91 13.82 -16.11 0.57
N GLU A 92 13.28 -16.50 1.72
CA GLU A 92 12.07 -17.28 1.81
C GLU A 92 10.82 -16.41 1.72
N LEU A 93 9.77 -16.91 1.08
CA LEU A 93 8.48 -16.25 0.97
C LEU A 93 7.53 -16.57 2.12
N VAL A 94 7.91 -17.60 2.90
CA VAL A 94 7.11 -18.15 4.00
C VAL A 94 7.96 -18.16 5.25
N SER A 95 7.40 -17.76 6.37
CA SER A 95 8.06 -17.82 7.68
C SER A 95 8.31 -19.26 8.12
N GLY A 96 9.20 -19.46 9.08
CA GLY A 96 9.43 -20.77 9.69
C GLY A 96 8.20 -21.40 10.36
N LYS A 97 7.10 -20.64 10.49
CA LYS A 97 5.80 -21.11 10.98
C LYS A 97 4.80 -21.43 9.85
N GLY A 98 5.24 -21.34 8.60
CA GLY A 98 4.39 -21.62 7.44
C GLY A 98 3.47 -20.46 7.01
N CYS A 99 3.66 -19.24 7.53
CA CYS A 99 2.86 -18.09 7.15
C CYS A 99 3.56 -17.30 6.03
N PHE A 100 2.80 -16.86 5.01
CA PHE A 100 3.31 -15.98 3.98
C PHE A 100 3.75 -14.63 4.56
N LEU A 101 4.83 -14.07 4.02
CA LEU A 101 5.43 -12.83 4.51
C LEU A 101 4.97 -11.57 3.75
N GLY A 102 4.11 -11.73 2.77
CA GLY A 102 3.54 -10.65 2.00
C GLY A 102 2.31 -11.11 1.21
N ASN A 103 1.55 -10.15 0.69
CA ASN A 103 0.44 -10.41 -0.21
C ASN A 103 0.97 -10.46 -1.65
N PHE A 104 1.06 -11.64 -2.21
CA PHE A 104 1.53 -11.87 -3.59
C PHE A 104 0.93 -13.16 -4.13
N LYS A 105 0.95 -13.32 -5.44
CA LYS A 105 0.52 -14.55 -6.10
C LYS A 105 1.56 -15.66 -5.91
N PRO A 106 1.31 -16.67 -5.06
CA PRO A 106 2.36 -17.62 -4.67
C PRO A 106 2.75 -18.61 -5.78
N GLY A 107 1.90 -18.81 -6.79
CA GLY A 107 2.19 -19.76 -7.87
C GLY A 107 1.05 -19.94 -8.85
N LYS A 108 1.17 -20.97 -9.72
CA LYS A 108 0.09 -21.36 -10.63
C LYS A 108 -0.96 -22.16 -9.87
N GLY A 109 -2.21 -21.71 -9.91
CA GLY A 109 -3.37 -22.47 -9.49
C GLY A 109 -4.04 -22.01 -8.20
N ASN A 110 -3.31 -21.75 -7.11
CA ASN A 110 -3.88 -21.22 -5.89
C ASN A 110 -3.53 -19.75 -5.71
N TYR A 111 -4.49 -18.87 -6.03
CA TYR A 111 -4.32 -17.42 -5.97
C TYR A 111 -4.58 -16.82 -4.58
N THR A 112 -5.07 -17.62 -3.65
CA THR A 112 -5.48 -17.20 -2.31
C THR A 112 -4.73 -17.97 -1.23
N GLU A 113 -3.60 -18.57 -1.55
CA GLU A 113 -2.83 -19.36 -0.61
C GLU A 113 -2.26 -18.50 0.54
N ASP A 114 -1.96 -17.23 0.26
CA ASP A 114 -1.56 -16.23 1.24
C ASP A 114 -2.74 -15.67 2.07
N GLY A 115 -3.98 -16.12 1.80
CA GLY A 115 -5.19 -15.67 2.46
C GLY A 115 -5.90 -14.49 1.80
N HIS A 116 -5.35 -13.95 0.71
CA HIS A 116 -5.85 -12.75 0.05
C HIS A 116 -6.03 -12.97 -1.46
N LEU A 117 -7.19 -12.60 -2.00
CA LEU A 117 -7.44 -12.69 -3.44
C LEU A 117 -6.87 -11.49 -4.20
N ILE A 118 -6.95 -10.30 -3.60
CA ILE A 118 -6.51 -9.03 -4.17
C ILE A 118 -5.73 -8.22 -3.12
N THR A 119 -6.29 -7.13 -2.62
CA THR A 119 -5.69 -6.32 -1.56
C THR A 119 -5.87 -6.98 -0.20
N SER A 120 -4.96 -6.70 0.72
CA SER A 120 -5.08 -7.04 2.14
C SER A 120 -5.23 -5.77 2.98
N ARG A 121 -5.69 -5.91 4.21
CA ARG A 121 -5.66 -4.85 5.20
C ARG A 121 -4.24 -4.31 5.37
N VAL A 122 -4.07 -2.99 5.48
CA VAL A 122 -2.76 -2.42 5.83
C VAL A 122 -2.31 -2.94 7.21
N GLY A 123 -1.02 -3.22 7.35
CA GLY A 123 -0.48 -3.80 8.60
C GLY A 123 -0.81 -5.29 8.82
N SER A 124 -1.29 -6.03 7.81
CA SER A 124 -1.53 -7.47 7.92
C SER A 124 -0.26 -8.30 8.05
N PHE A 125 0.86 -7.78 7.59
CA PHE A 125 2.15 -8.45 7.63
C PHE A 125 3.09 -7.79 8.64
N ALA A 126 4.11 -8.53 9.08
CA ALA A 126 5.09 -7.98 10.01
C ALA A 126 5.85 -6.80 9.36
N PRO A 127 6.02 -5.70 10.08
CA PRO A 127 6.78 -4.57 9.55
C PRO A 127 8.26 -4.94 9.36
N ASN A 128 8.90 -4.27 8.41
CA ASN A 128 10.34 -4.35 8.26
C ASN A 128 11.08 -3.60 9.39
N GLU A 129 12.43 -3.55 9.36
CA GLU A 129 13.23 -2.89 10.42
C GLU A 129 12.98 -1.37 10.52
N PHE A 130 12.39 -0.74 9.50
CA PHE A 130 11.99 0.67 9.53
C PHE A 130 10.55 0.89 10.01
N GLY A 131 9.82 -0.19 10.31
CA GLY A 131 8.44 -0.13 10.78
C GLY A 131 7.40 -0.02 9.64
N LEU A 132 7.79 -0.36 8.41
CA LEU A 132 6.96 -0.30 7.22
C LEU A 132 6.42 -1.67 6.83
#